data_0b1c5b207d0509f356fc64518622b4eb
#
_entry.id   0b1c5b207d0509f356fc64518622b4eb
#
_cell.length_a   1.000
_cell.length_b   1.000
_cell.length_c   1.000
_cell.angle_alpha   90.00
_cell.angle_beta   90.00
_cell.angle_gamma   90.00
#
_symmetry.space_group_name_H-M   'P 1'
#
loop_
_entity.id
_entity.type
_entity.pdbx_description
1 polymer ?
#
loop_
_entity_poly.entity_id
_entity_poly.type
_entity_poly.pdbx_seq_one_letter_code
_entity_poly.pdbx_strand_id
1 'polypeptide(L)'
;MAMNIVIAGAGDMGYHLAEQLCYENKNIILIDLDKDVLDNIGSRLDVMTIEGDSASIDVLKKANIHNAELMLAVTTSEKTNICAAVLAKQLGAKKVIARVRNHDYLYPENKVYFENLGIDSIISPSLLCSKEISRLMKRSTFSDVIEFEGGKLSVVGITLEHDSPLVNKRLSDTTTDPIFEDIRIIALVRDHRTLIPRGDTYLRNNDHVFFISNNKSVDTVKELVRHKGKEIHSVMLIGGDDLAYSTARELEHEYGITLVHNDKERCKWLAERLDNALVIHGDYKNINLLIEEGLETMDGFLALTNSSETNIITSLSAKNHGVYKTIAHVDTREYIHISHSIGVDSLINKKLVAANHVSRYLTKGKVEAVSGIHGVEAEFVQYLVSKNNRLTRRNLRSLHFPNSAIVAGVIRGEEVFIPDGDFQLQLNDKAIVFGLPEAKPVLEKLFN
;
A
#
# COMPACT_ATOMS: atom_id res chain seq x y z
N MET A 1 -7.22 6.58 -27.26
CA MET A 1 -8.57 6.37 -26.73
C MET A 1 -8.48 6.19 -25.23
N ALA A 2 -9.40 6.77 -24.46
CA ALA A 2 -9.43 6.56 -23.00
C ALA A 2 -9.66 5.06 -22.69
N MET A 3 -9.06 4.59 -21.61
CA MET A 3 -9.20 3.19 -21.17
C MET A 3 -10.57 3.03 -20.50
N ASN A 4 -11.34 2.03 -20.91
CA ASN A 4 -12.63 1.73 -20.29
C ASN A 4 -12.45 0.73 -19.15
N ILE A 5 -12.92 1.09 -17.97
CA ILE A 5 -12.87 0.26 -16.76
C ILE A 5 -14.27 0.06 -16.24
N VAL A 6 -14.65 -1.17 -15.97
CA VAL A 6 -15.93 -1.50 -15.33
C VAL A 6 -15.66 -1.97 -13.91
N ILE A 7 -16.34 -1.38 -12.95
CA ILE A 7 -16.24 -1.74 -11.54
C ILE A 7 -17.60 -2.24 -11.07
N ALA A 8 -17.69 -3.48 -10.65
CA ALA A 8 -18.88 -4.08 -10.05
C ALA A 8 -18.78 -4.03 -8.53
N GLY A 9 -19.71 -3.33 -7.91
CA GLY A 9 -19.76 -3.01 -6.50
C GLY A 9 -19.35 -1.55 -6.24
N ALA A 10 -20.30 -0.75 -5.79
CA ALA A 10 -20.12 0.67 -5.44
C ALA A 10 -19.94 0.90 -3.95
N GLY A 11 -19.76 -0.16 -3.16
CA GLY A 11 -19.39 -0.04 -1.75
C GLY A 11 -18.02 0.63 -1.57
N ASP A 12 -17.55 0.72 -0.35
CA ASP A 12 -16.31 1.43 0.02
C ASP A 12 -15.11 1.14 -0.89
N MET A 13 -14.89 -0.14 -1.25
CA MET A 13 -13.75 -0.51 -2.09
C MET A 13 -13.94 -0.03 -3.53
N GLY A 14 -15.15 -0.21 -4.08
CA GLY A 14 -15.46 0.23 -5.46
C GLY A 14 -15.40 1.75 -5.59
N TYR A 15 -15.96 2.47 -4.61
CA TYR A 15 -15.84 3.93 -4.54
C TYR A 15 -14.39 4.39 -4.58
N HIS A 16 -13.56 3.78 -3.72
CA HIS A 16 -12.16 4.17 -3.60
C HIS A 16 -11.33 3.89 -4.86
N LEU A 17 -11.60 2.73 -5.50
CA LEU A 17 -11.01 2.40 -6.79
C LEU A 17 -11.47 3.39 -7.87
N ALA A 18 -12.77 3.71 -7.93
CA ALA A 18 -13.29 4.67 -8.87
C ALA A 18 -12.68 6.06 -8.66
N GLU A 19 -12.60 6.53 -7.41
CA GLU A 19 -11.99 7.81 -7.05
C GLU A 19 -10.52 7.89 -7.52
N GLN A 20 -9.71 6.87 -7.19
CA GLN A 20 -8.30 6.84 -7.60
C GLN A 20 -8.15 6.82 -9.13
N LEU A 21 -9.00 6.07 -9.83
CA LEU A 21 -8.91 5.88 -11.27
C LEU A 21 -9.49 7.05 -12.08
N CYS A 22 -10.42 7.84 -11.52
CA CYS A 22 -10.97 9.05 -12.17
C CYS A 22 -9.88 10.07 -12.49
N TYR A 23 -8.88 10.24 -11.62
CA TYR A 23 -7.78 11.19 -11.83
C TYR A 23 -6.86 10.80 -12.98
N GLU A 24 -7.02 9.62 -13.59
CA GLU A 24 -6.14 9.08 -14.63
C GLU A 24 -6.71 9.19 -16.06
N ASN A 25 -7.68 10.08 -16.33
CA ASN A 25 -8.35 10.21 -17.64
C ASN A 25 -8.89 8.88 -18.21
N LYS A 26 -9.52 8.07 -17.36
CA LYS A 26 -10.13 6.78 -17.71
C LYS A 26 -11.64 6.89 -17.70
N ASN A 27 -12.31 6.17 -18.59
CA ASN A 27 -13.77 6.06 -18.59
C ASN A 27 -14.17 4.97 -17.59
N ILE A 28 -14.78 5.36 -16.49
CA ILE A 28 -15.17 4.44 -15.43
C ILE A 28 -16.68 4.22 -15.47
N ILE A 29 -17.09 2.96 -15.45
CA ILE A 29 -18.47 2.54 -15.33
C ILE A 29 -18.61 1.77 -14.02
N LEU A 30 -19.49 2.23 -13.14
CA LEU A 30 -19.75 1.64 -11.84
C LEU A 30 -21.10 0.94 -11.84
N ILE A 31 -21.15 -0.32 -11.40
CA ILE A 31 -22.37 -1.13 -11.33
C ILE A 31 -22.65 -1.47 -9.88
N ASP A 32 -23.88 -1.21 -9.41
CA ASP A 32 -24.35 -1.66 -8.10
C ASP A 32 -25.87 -1.89 -8.10
N LEU A 33 -26.36 -2.62 -7.12
CA LEU A 33 -27.80 -2.81 -6.88
C LEU A 33 -28.44 -1.59 -6.20
N ASP A 34 -27.63 -0.84 -5.44
CA ASP A 34 -28.07 0.29 -4.63
C ASP A 34 -27.98 1.59 -5.42
N LYS A 35 -29.15 2.10 -5.81
CA LYS A 35 -29.25 3.35 -6.58
C LYS A 35 -28.80 4.56 -5.78
N ASP A 36 -29.11 4.63 -4.49
CA ASP A 36 -28.77 5.79 -3.66
C ASP A 36 -27.25 5.92 -3.51
N VAL A 37 -26.55 4.79 -3.37
CA VAL A 37 -25.07 4.74 -3.39
C VAL A 37 -24.52 5.22 -4.73
N LEU A 38 -25.08 4.75 -5.84
CA LEU A 38 -24.67 5.15 -7.20
C LEU A 38 -24.89 6.64 -7.45
N ASP A 39 -26.05 7.21 -7.07
CA ASP A 39 -26.38 8.62 -7.23
C ASP A 39 -25.43 9.51 -6.39
N ASN A 40 -25.10 9.08 -5.17
CA ASN A 40 -24.12 9.79 -4.33
C ASN A 40 -22.73 9.81 -4.98
N ILE A 41 -22.27 8.69 -5.53
CA ILE A 41 -20.96 8.60 -6.18
C ILE A 41 -20.93 9.42 -7.46
N GLY A 42 -21.95 9.30 -8.33
CA GLY A 42 -22.07 10.04 -9.59
C GLY A 42 -22.13 11.56 -9.40
N SER A 43 -22.58 12.03 -8.22
CA SER A 43 -22.56 13.47 -7.89
C SER A 43 -21.17 14.01 -7.51
N ARG A 44 -20.22 13.13 -7.14
CA ARG A 44 -18.88 13.47 -6.63
C ARG A 44 -17.75 13.13 -7.60
N LEU A 45 -17.93 12.09 -8.39
CA LEU A 45 -16.94 11.57 -9.32
C LEU A 45 -17.46 11.62 -10.75
N ASP A 46 -16.56 11.88 -11.69
CA ASP A 46 -16.88 11.79 -13.13
C ASP A 46 -16.89 10.33 -13.59
N VAL A 47 -17.96 9.61 -13.25
CA VAL A 47 -18.16 8.19 -13.55
C VAL A 47 -19.57 7.96 -14.11
N MET A 48 -19.69 6.98 -15.00
CA MET A 48 -21.01 6.49 -15.42
C MET A 48 -21.50 5.44 -14.41
N THR A 49 -22.73 5.55 -13.95
CA THR A 49 -23.35 4.60 -13.03
C THR A 49 -24.42 3.77 -13.69
N ILE A 50 -24.53 2.49 -13.35
CA ILE A 50 -25.55 1.56 -13.85
C ILE A 50 -26.13 0.79 -12.66
N GLU A 51 -27.42 0.97 -12.41
CA GLU A 51 -28.16 0.17 -11.43
C GLU A 51 -28.43 -1.23 -11.99
N GLY A 52 -28.02 -2.26 -11.25
CA GLY A 52 -28.32 -3.64 -11.60
C GLY A 52 -27.36 -4.67 -11.00
N ASP A 53 -27.73 -5.94 -11.20
CA ASP A 53 -26.90 -7.06 -10.77
C ASP A 53 -25.70 -7.21 -11.72
N SER A 54 -24.51 -7.12 -11.16
CA SER A 54 -23.25 -7.27 -11.90
C SER A 54 -23.01 -8.68 -12.46
N ALA A 55 -23.75 -9.69 -11.99
CA ALA A 55 -23.78 -11.03 -12.56
C ALA A 55 -24.84 -11.19 -13.68
N SER A 56 -25.53 -10.11 -14.07
CA SER A 56 -26.48 -10.12 -15.19
C SER A 56 -25.78 -9.80 -16.51
N ILE A 57 -25.98 -10.65 -17.52
CA ILE A 57 -25.46 -10.46 -18.88
C ILE A 57 -25.96 -9.14 -19.49
N ASP A 58 -27.23 -8.79 -19.28
CA ASP A 58 -27.81 -7.55 -19.82
C ASP A 58 -27.20 -6.31 -19.17
N VAL A 59 -26.93 -6.33 -17.87
CA VAL A 59 -26.26 -5.24 -17.16
C VAL A 59 -24.83 -5.08 -17.64
N LEU A 60 -24.09 -6.19 -17.78
CA LEU A 60 -22.72 -6.18 -18.32
C LEU A 60 -22.68 -5.66 -19.77
N LYS A 61 -23.66 -6.01 -20.61
CA LYS A 61 -23.76 -5.45 -21.96
C LYS A 61 -24.07 -3.97 -21.95
N LYS A 62 -24.96 -3.48 -21.09
CA LYS A 62 -25.22 -2.04 -20.88
C LYS A 62 -23.96 -1.29 -20.43
N ALA A 63 -23.11 -1.93 -19.63
CA ALA A 63 -21.81 -1.41 -19.23
C ALA A 63 -20.75 -1.48 -20.34
N ASN A 64 -21.12 -1.89 -21.55
CA ASN A 64 -20.19 -1.99 -22.70
C ASN A 64 -18.97 -2.86 -22.41
N ILE A 65 -19.18 -3.97 -21.70
CA ILE A 65 -18.12 -4.84 -21.14
C ILE A 65 -17.15 -5.37 -22.20
N HIS A 66 -17.62 -5.58 -23.44
CA HIS A 66 -16.79 -6.08 -24.55
C HIS A 66 -15.64 -5.11 -24.94
N ASN A 67 -15.77 -3.84 -24.59
CA ASN A 67 -14.74 -2.81 -24.80
C ASN A 67 -13.94 -2.50 -23.52
N ALA A 68 -14.20 -3.23 -22.42
CA ALA A 68 -13.51 -2.99 -21.16
C ALA A 68 -12.07 -3.53 -21.24
N GLU A 69 -11.13 -2.68 -20.91
CA GLU A 69 -9.73 -3.07 -20.72
C GLU A 69 -9.56 -3.84 -19.40
N LEU A 70 -10.37 -3.48 -18.40
CA LEU A 70 -10.38 -4.11 -17.09
C LEU A 70 -11.79 -4.14 -16.51
N MET A 71 -12.17 -5.29 -15.95
CA MET A 71 -13.32 -5.47 -15.07
C MET A 71 -12.84 -5.79 -13.66
N LEU A 72 -13.33 -5.03 -12.69
CA LEU A 72 -13.09 -5.23 -11.26
C LEU A 72 -14.39 -5.67 -10.59
N ALA A 73 -14.47 -6.91 -10.15
CA ALA A 73 -15.62 -7.41 -9.40
C ALA A 73 -15.27 -7.36 -7.90
N VAL A 74 -15.80 -6.34 -7.19
CA VAL A 74 -15.43 -5.99 -5.81
C VAL A 74 -16.62 -5.83 -4.88
N THR A 75 -17.76 -6.46 -5.22
CA THR A 75 -18.95 -6.48 -4.36
C THR A 75 -18.65 -7.16 -3.02
N THR A 76 -19.60 -7.14 -2.10
CA THR A 76 -19.48 -7.84 -0.81
C THR A 76 -19.57 -9.36 -0.93
N SER A 77 -20.15 -9.88 -2.03
CA SER A 77 -20.33 -11.30 -2.31
C SER A 77 -19.22 -11.84 -3.22
N GLU A 78 -18.35 -12.69 -2.71
CA GLU A 78 -17.31 -13.33 -3.53
C GLU A 78 -17.88 -14.22 -4.64
N LYS A 79 -19.04 -14.87 -4.39
CA LYS A 79 -19.72 -15.68 -5.41
C LYS A 79 -20.18 -14.83 -6.59
N THR A 80 -20.77 -13.67 -6.30
CA THR A 80 -21.15 -12.68 -7.32
C THR A 80 -19.92 -12.17 -8.06
N ASN A 81 -18.83 -11.88 -7.35
CA ASN A 81 -17.60 -11.40 -7.95
C ASN A 81 -17.00 -12.42 -8.93
N ILE A 82 -16.95 -13.68 -8.55
CA ILE A 82 -16.45 -14.76 -9.42
C ILE A 82 -17.37 -14.92 -10.64
N CYS A 83 -18.69 -14.96 -10.44
CA CYS A 83 -19.65 -15.08 -11.53
C CYS A 83 -19.57 -13.90 -12.52
N ALA A 84 -19.57 -12.67 -11.98
CA ALA A 84 -19.46 -11.46 -12.80
C ALA A 84 -18.13 -11.41 -13.59
N ALA A 85 -17.02 -11.80 -12.98
CA ALA A 85 -15.72 -11.85 -13.64
C ALA A 85 -15.69 -12.86 -14.78
N VAL A 86 -16.23 -14.09 -14.56
CA VAL A 86 -16.34 -15.12 -15.61
C VAL A 86 -17.19 -14.65 -16.77
N LEU A 87 -18.40 -14.10 -16.49
CA LEU A 87 -19.28 -13.59 -17.53
C LEU A 87 -18.66 -12.41 -18.28
N ALA A 88 -18.02 -11.48 -17.59
CA ALA A 88 -17.34 -10.35 -18.20
C ALA A 88 -16.23 -10.81 -19.16
N LYS A 89 -15.44 -11.80 -18.78
CA LYS A 89 -14.40 -12.38 -19.64
C LYS A 89 -14.98 -13.02 -20.89
N GLN A 90 -16.05 -13.81 -20.74
CA GLN A 90 -16.74 -14.44 -21.88
C GLN A 90 -17.40 -13.41 -22.81
N LEU A 91 -17.83 -12.27 -22.29
CA LEU A 91 -18.39 -11.16 -23.05
C LEU A 91 -17.33 -10.26 -23.68
N GLY A 92 -16.02 -10.51 -23.48
CA GLY A 92 -14.94 -9.86 -24.18
C GLY A 92 -14.10 -8.86 -23.38
N ALA A 93 -14.28 -8.77 -22.07
CA ALA A 93 -13.37 -7.97 -21.23
C ALA A 93 -11.92 -8.47 -21.34
N LYS A 94 -10.95 -7.57 -21.53
CA LYS A 94 -9.56 -7.98 -21.75
C LYS A 94 -8.94 -8.58 -20.52
N LYS A 95 -9.13 -7.94 -19.35
CA LYS A 95 -8.69 -8.42 -18.04
C LYS A 95 -9.84 -8.40 -17.05
N VAL A 96 -9.88 -9.40 -16.17
CA VAL A 96 -10.88 -9.46 -15.10
C VAL A 96 -10.21 -9.80 -13.76
N ILE A 97 -10.59 -9.09 -12.72
CA ILE A 97 -10.11 -9.28 -11.36
C ILE A 97 -11.32 -9.48 -10.45
N ALA A 98 -11.29 -10.52 -9.62
CA ALA A 98 -12.34 -10.81 -8.65
C ALA A 98 -11.82 -10.71 -7.22
N ARG A 99 -12.58 -9.98 -6.37
CA ARG A 99 -12.36 -9.96 -4.93
C ARG A 99 -12.93 -11.22 -4.30
N VAL A 100 -12.11 -11.88 -3.47
CA VAL A 100 -12.50 -13.07 -2.70
C VAL A 100 -12.16 -12.86 -1.21
N ARG A 101 -12.81 -13.65 -0.36
CA ARG A 101 -12.56 -13.72 1.09
C ARG A 101 -12.06 -15.08 1.52
N ASN A 102 -12.53 -16.14 0.84
CA ASN A 102 -12.15 -17.50 1.18
C ASN A 102 -10.64 -17.70 0.94
N HIS A 103 -9.92 -18.04 2.00
CA HIS A 103 -8.49 -18.27 1.97
C HIS A 103 -8.10 -19.46 1.08
N ASP A 104 -8.95 -20.48 0.95
CA ASP A 104 -8.68 -21.65 0.11
C ASP A 104 -8.49 -21.26 -1.37
N TYR A 105 -9.18 -20.20 -1.82
CA TYR A 105 -9.05 -19.72 -3.20
C TYR A 105 -7.70 -19.07 -3.50
N LEU A 106 -7.00 -18.64 -2.45
CA LEU A 106 -5.76 -17.86 -2.55
C LEU A 106 -4.49 -18.71 -2.50
N TYR A 107 -4.63 -20.03 -2.23
CA TYR A 107 -3.50 -20.94 -2.29
C TYR A 107 -2.96 -21.06 -3.73
N PRO A 108 -1.62 -21.08 -3.91
CA PRO A 108 -1.02 -21.14 -5.24
C PRO A 108 -1.55 -22.29 -6.11
N GLU A 109 -1.79 -23.47 -5.52
CA GLU A 109 -2.33 -24.65 -6.19
C GLU A 109 -3.76 -24.46 -6.71
N ASN A 110 -4.55 -23.59 -6.06
CA ASN A 110 -5.93 -23.34 -6.45
C ASN A 110 -6.08 -22.24 -7.51
N LYS A 111 -5.03 -21.46 -7.74
CA LYS A 111 -5.03 -20.36 -8.70
C LYS A 111 -5.37 -20.82 -10.13
N VAL A 112 -4.90 -21.98 -10.52
CA VAL A 112 -5.15 -22.60 -11.84
C VAL A 112 -6.64 -22.77 -12.14
N TYR A 113 -7.48 -23.02 -11.12
CA TYR A 113 -8.92 -23.17 -11.35
C TYR A 113 -9.56 -21.87 -11.78
N PHE A 114 -9.13 -20.74 -11.23
CA PHE A 114 -9.63 -19.42 -11.60
C PHE A 114 -9.10 -18.95 -12.94
N GLU A 115 -7.85 -19.24 -13.25
CA GLU A 115 -7.24 -18.97 -14.55
C GLU A 115 -7.96 -19.76 -15.67
N ASN A 116 -8.33 -21.02 -15.43
CA ASN A 116 -9.11 -21.84 -16.38
C ASN A 116 -10.53 -21.29 -16.59
N LEU A 117 -11.10 -20.59 -15.61
CA LEU A 117 -12.37 -19.87 -15.75
C LEU A 117 -12.21 -18.53 -16.48
N GLY A 118 -10.98 -18.15 -16.84
CA GLY A 118 -10.66 -16.90 -17.52
C GLY A 118 -10.50 -15.70 -16.56
N ILE A 119 -10.41 -15.93 -15.24
CA ILE A 119 -10.16 -14.86 -14.28
C ILE A 119 -8.65 -14.61 -14.23
N ASP A 120 -8.23 -13.40 -14.60
CA ASP A 120 -6.81 -13.04 -14.70
C ASP A 120 -6.16 -12.88 -13.32
N SER A 121 -6.93 -12.51 -12.32
CA SER A 121 -6.45 -12.42 -10.92
C SER A 121 -7.58 -12.47 -9.91
N ILE A 122 -7.30 -13.08 -8.77
CA ILE A 122 -8.13 -12.99 -7.56
C ILE A 122 -7.38 -12.20 -6.49
N ILE A 123 -8.09 -11.34 -5.78
CA ILE A 123 -7.50 -10.49 -4.75
C ILE A 123 -8.26 -10.61 -3.43
N SER A 124 -7.54 -10.65 -2.33
CA SER A 124 -8.07 -10.48 -0.98
C SER A 124 -7.43 -9.28 -0.33
N PRO A 125 -8.19 -8.21 -0.05
CA PRO A 125 -7.69 -7.03 0.67
C PRO A 125 -7.07 -7.38 2.02
N SER A 126 -7.66 -8.33 2.74
CA SER A 126 -7.15 -8.78 4.05
C SER A 126 -5.79 -9.47 3.93
N LEU A 127 -5.61 -10.37 2.95
CA LEU A 127 -4.33 -11.03 2.71
C LEU A 127 -3.26 -10.05 2.18
N LEU A 128 -3.63 -9.08 1.35
CA LEU A 128 -2.70 -8.06 0.89
C LEU A 128 -2.20 -7.21 2.07
N CYS A 129 -3.12 -6.83 2.98
CA CYS A 129 -2.76 -6.10 4.19
C CYS A 129 -1.93 -6.93 5.17
N SER A 130 -2.24 -8.22 5.35
CA SER A 130 -1.45 -9.06 6.25
C SER A 130 0.00 -9.17 5.80
N LYS A 131 0.24 -9.29 4.49
CA LYS A 131 1.59 -9.25 3.92
C LYS A 131 2.30 -7.92 4.11
N GLU A 132 1.56 -6.81 4.03
CA GLU A 132 2.11 -5.49 4.32
C GLU A 132 2.48 -5.35 5.80
N ILE A 133 1.60 -5.80 6.70
CA ILE A 133 1.89 -5.84 8.14
C ILE A 133 3.13 -6.71 8.41
N SER A 134 3.24 -7.89 7.77
CA SER A 134 4.41 -8.76 7.90
C SER A 134 5.71 -8.04 7.50
N ARG A 135 5.70 -7.27 6.41
CA ARG A 135 6.87 -6.46 6.02
C ARG A 135 7.23 -5.39 7.04
N LEU A 136 6.21 -4.69 7.57
CA LEU A 136 6.39 -3.68 8.62
C LEU A 136 6.92 -4.28 9.92
N MET A 137 6.52 -5.51 10.27
CA MET A 137 7.02 -6.23 11.44
C MET A 137 8.47 -6.68 11.25
N LYS A 138 8.82 -7.25 10.10
CA LYS A 138 10.20 -7.67 9.76
C LYS A 138 11.18 -6.49 9.73
N ARG A 139 10.69 -5.30 9.38
CA ARG A 139 11.45 -4.05 9.35
C ARG A 139 10.93 -3.06 10.39
N SER A 140 10.82 -3.51 11.63
CA SER A 140 10.12 -2.83 12.74
C SER A 140 10.63 -1.40 13.04
N THR A 141 11.85 -1.08 12.68
CA THR A 141 12.44 0.27 12.79
C THR A 141 11.72 1.30 11.92
N PHE A 142 11.17 0.86 10.78
CA PHE A 142 10.55 1.75 9.80
C PHE A 142 9.03 1.77 9.97
N SER A 143 8.43 2.93 9.78
CA SER A 143 6.97 3.10 9.75
C SER A 143 6.38 2.74 8.39
N ASP A 144 7.17 2.87 7.33
CA ASP A 144 6.78 2.57 5.96
C ASP A 144 7.85 1.74 5.26
N VAL A 145 7.42 0.77 4.46
CA VAL A 145 8.32 -0.07 3.67
C VAL A 145 7.67 -0.38 2.33
N ILE A 146 8.31 0.02 1.23
CA ILE A 146 7.89 -0.31 -0.13
C ILE A 146 9.05 -0.99 -0.84
N GLU A 147 8.77 -2.13 -1.46
CA GLU A 147 9.77 -2.89 -2.20
C GLU A 147 9.45 -2.90 -3.70
N PHE A 148 10.50 -2.71 -4.52
CA PHE A 148 10.45 -2.78 -5.97
C PHE A 148 11.27 -3.96 -6.48
N GLU A 149 10.79 -4.62 -7.55
CA GLU A 149 11.45 -5.74 -8.21
C GLU A 149 11.97 -6.82 -7.25
N GLY A 150 11.07 -7.30 -6.39
CA GLY A 150 11.41 -8.36 -5.43
C GLY A 150 12.39 -7.93 -4.34
N GLY A 151 12.45 -6.62 -4.02
CA GLY A 151 13.31 -6.08 -2.97
C GLY A 151 14.67 -5.60 -3.46
N LYS A 152 14.94 -5.55 -4.77
CA LYS A 152 16.18 -4.98 -5.32
C LYS A 152 16.37 -3.52 -4.87
N LEU A 153 15.28 -2.75 -4.87
CA LEU A 153 15.21 -1.40 -4.29
C LEU A 153 14.11 -1.36 -3.23
N SER A 154 14.40 -0.65 -2.15
CA SER A 154 13.45 -0.43 -1.06
C SER A 154 13.34 1.06 -0.73
N VAL A 155 12.11 1.50 -0.52
CA VAL A 155 11.82 2.79 0.09
C VAL A 155 11.39 2.53 1.53
N VAL A 156 12.00 3.23 2.46
CA VAL A 156 11.70 3.13 3.88
C VAL A 156 11.43 4.51 4.46
N GLY A 157 10.38 4.61 5.29
CA GLY A 157 10.00 5.83 5.99
C GLY A 157 10.33 5.74 7.47
N ILE A 158 10.84 6.85 8.03
CA ILE A 158 11.13 6.98 9.46
C ILE A 158 10.98 8.42 9.90
N THR A 159 10.48 8.63 11.11
CA THR A 159 10.42 9.96 11.73
C THR A 159 11.76 10.28 12.41
N LEU A 160 12.32 11.45 12.12
CA LEU A 160 13.56 11.91 12.75
C LEU A 160 13.29 12.33 14.18
N GLU A 161 13.97 11.69 15.13
CA GLU A 161 13.97 12.05 16.54
C GLU A 161 15.00 13.15 16.84
N HIS A 162 14.86 13.81 17.96
CA HIS A 162 15.70 14.94 18.36
C HIS A 162 17.21 14.64 18.37
N ASP A 163 17.59 13.40 18.68
CA ASP A 163 18.99 12.95 18.79
C ASP A 163 19.54 12.42 17.43
N SER A 164 18.73 12.41 16.39
CA SER A 164 19.18 12.00 15.06
C SER A 164 20.27 12.92 14.53
N PRO A 165 21.39 12.34 14.02
CA PRO A 165 22.50 13.14 13.45
C PRO A 165 22.10 13.95 12.22
N LEU A 166 20.95 13.66 11.63
CA LEU A 166 20.44 14.37 10.44
C LEU A 166 19.66 15.64 10.81
N VAL A 167 19.20 15.78 12.04
CA VAL A 167 18.43 16.94 12.49
C VAL A 167 19.31 18.19 12.45
N ASN A 168 18.75 19.32 11.95
CA ASN A 168 19.41 20.60 11.74
C ASN A 168 20.56 20.61 10.71
N LYS A 169 20.67 19.58 9.87
CA LYS A 169 21.61 19.58 8.75
C LYS A 169 20.91 19.92 7.44
N ARG A 170 21.65 20.52 6.51
CA ARG A 170 21.22 20.65 5.12
C ARG A 170 21.41 19.31 4.42
N LEU A 171 20.51 19.00 3.49
CA LEU A 171 20.63 17.77 2.71
C LEU A 171 21.95 17.74 1.89
N SER A 172 22.39 18.87 1.34
CA SER A 172 23.69 18.98 0.64
C SER A 172 24.88 18.56 1.51
N ASP A 173 24.81 18.84 2.81
CA ASP A 173 25.90 18.55 3.74
C ASP A 173 25.95 17.07 4.13
N THR A 174 24.80 16.38 4.03
CA THR A 174 24.71 14.94 4.31
C THR A 174 25.21 14.10 3.14
N THR A 175 25.03 14.54 1.91
CA THR A 175 25.39 13.79 0.69
C THR A 175 26.90 13.65 0.44
N THR A 176 27.74 14.32 1.22
CA THR A 176 29.20 14.18 1.16
C THR A 176 29.73 12.94 1.90
N ASP A 177 28.90 12.32 2.73
CA ASP A 177 29.26 11.09 3.44
C ASP A 177 29.12 9.89 2.48
N PRO A 178 30.13 9.02 2.33
CA PRO A 178 30.07 7.83 1.48
C PRO A 178 28.88 6.92 1.72
N ILE A 179 28.31 6.97 2.92
CA ILE A 179 27.11 6.19 3.29
C ILE A 179 25.90 6.52 2.39
N PHE A 180 25.88 7.72 1.78
CA PHE A 180 24.83 8.17 0.86
C PHE A 180 25.05 7.76 -0.60
N GLU A 181 26.10 7.01 -0.94
CA GLU A 181 26.29 6.49 -2.30
C GLU A 181 25.14 5.55 -2.73
N ASP A 182 24.69 4.70 -1.78
CA ASP A 182 23.64 3.70 -1.97
C ASP A 182 22.29 4.08 -1.31
N ILE A 183 22.19 5.29 -0.77
CA ILE A 183 21.01 5.77 -0.04
C ILE A 183 20.71 7.20 -0.45
N ARG A 184 19.44 7.52 -0.63
CA ARG A 184 19.00 8.90 -0.89
C ARG A 184 17.73 9.23 -0.17
N ILE A 185 17.63 10.45 0.37
CA ILE A 185 16.39 11.04 0.83
C ILE A 185 15.62 11.54 -0.40
N ILE A 186 14.42 11.03 -0.60
CA ILE A 186 13.59 11.30 -1.79
C ILE A 186 12.36 12.13 -1.48
N ALA A 187 11.88 12.06 -0.25
CA ALA A 187 10.73 12.80 0.22
C ALA A 187 10.80 13.06 1.71
N LEU A 188 10.08 14.05 2.17
CA LEU A 188 9.76 14.24 3.58
C LEU A 188 8.34 14.76 3.75
N VAL A 189 7.70 14.39 4.85
CA VAL A 189 6.44 14.97 5.29
C VAL A 189 6.72 15.86 6.49
N ARG A 190 6.30 17.10 6.39
CA ARG A 190 6.42 18.15 7.40
C ARG A 190 5.11 18.92 7.45
N ASP A 191 4.55 19.12 8.64
CA ASP A 191 3.29 19.85 8.84
C ASP A 191 2.19 19.37 7.87
N HIS A 192 2.03 18.06 7.74
CA HIS A 192 1.07 17.37 6.86
C HIS A 192 1.26 17.65 5.35
N ARG A 193 2.41 18.17 4.94
CA ARG A 193 2.72 18.43 3.52
C ARG A 193 3.88 17.56 3.07
N THR A 194 3.71 16.98 1.90
CA THR A 194 4.78 16.22 1.22
C THR A 194 5.69 17.18 0.48
N LEU A 195 6.99 17.07 0.73
CA LEU A 195 8.02 17.88 0.11
C LEU A 195 9.02 16.95 -0.59
N ILE A 196 9.44 17.31 -1.80
CA ILE A 196 10.60 16.71 -2.46
C ILE A 196 11.82 17.54 -2.08
N PRO A 197 12.72 16.99 -1.22
CA PRO A 197 13.83 17.79 -0.66
C PRO A 197 14.88 18.09 -1.73
N ARG A 198 15.55 19.23 -1.56
CA ARG A 198 16.67 19.68 -2.38
C ARG A 198 17.90 19.91 -1.50
N GLY A 199 19.03 20.16 -2.11
CA GLY A 199 20.29 20.33 -1.39
C GLY A 199 20.24 21.40 -0.28
N ASP A 200 19.44 22.45 -0.45
CA ASP A 200 19.23 23.53 0.52
C ASP A 200 18.18 23.22 1.61
N THR A 201 17.50 22.08 1.51
CA THR A 201 16.49 21.67 2.49
C THR A 201 17.16 21.31 3.82
N TYR A 202 16.70 21.92 4.92
CA TYR A 202 17.07 21.55 6.28
C TYR A 202 16.16 20.46 6.79
N LEU A 203 16.75 19.40 7.33
CA LEU A 203 16.04 18.35 8.04
C LEU A 203 15.76 18.81 9.48
N ARG A 204 14.56 18.54 9.99
CA ARG A 204 14.09 18.99 11.31
C ARG A 204 13.65 17.82 12.16
N ASN A 205 13.62 18.04 13.46
CA ASN A 205 12.97 17.11 14.38
C ASN A 205 11.50 16.92 13.98
N ASN A 206 10.99 15.70 14.08
CA ASN A 206 9.65 15.26 13.67
C ASN A 206 9.39 15.30 12.15
N ASP A 207 10.39 15.56 11.29
CA ASP A 207 10.24 15.28 9.86
C ASP A 207 10.08 13.77 9.67
N HIS A 208 9.06 13.36 8.93
CA HIS A 208 8.96 11.99 8.47
C HIS A 208 9.67 11.87 7.12
N VAL A 209 10.78 11.17 7.09
CA VAL A 209 11.73 11.15 5.96
C VAL A 209 11.68 9.81 5.25
N PHE A 210 11.61 9.83 3.93
CA PHE A 210 11.65 8.64 3.08
C PHE A 210 13.01 8.50 2.41
N PHE A 211 13.62 7.35 2.66
CA PHE A 211 14.89 6.96 2.07
C PHE A 211 14.64 5.91 0.98
N ILE A 212 15.32 6.03 -0.15
CA ILE A 212 15.47 4.92 -1.09
C ILE A 212 16.85 4.34 -0.95
N SER A 213 16.95 3.03 -0.98
CA SER A 213 18.23 2.30 -0.91
C SER A 213 18.14 0.98 -1.66
N ASN A 214 19.29 0.40 -1.99
CA ASN A 214 19.37 -1.00 -2.36
C ASN A 214 19.10 -1.88 -1.13
N ASN A 215 18.79 -3.16 -1.34
CA ASN A 215 18.41 -4.05 -0.24
C ASN A 215 19.51 -4.26 0.80
N LYS A 216 20.78 -4.15 0.39
CA LYS A 216 21.94 -4.33 1.29
C LYS A 216 22.13 -3.13 2.21
N SER A 217 21.76 -1.94 1.77
CA SER A 217 21.97 -0.68 2.50
C SER A 217 20.76 -0.21 3.31
N VAL A 218 19.66 -0.98 3.34
CA VAL A 218 18.48 -0.63 4.17
C VAL A 218 18.83 -0.54 5.65
N ASP A 219 19.65 -1.46 6.16
CA ASP A 219 20.04 -1.45 7.57
C ASP A 219 20.95 -0.26 7.92
N THR A 220 21.72 0.24 6.95
CA THR A 220 22.52 1.45 7.09
C THR A 220 21.68 2.69 7.36
N VAL A 221 20.43 2.73 6.86
CA VAL A 221 19.49 3.83 7.20
C VAL A 221 19.21 3.90 8.69
N LYS A 222 19.14 2.75 9.40
CA LYS A 222 18.97 2.71 10.87
C LYS A 222 20.13 3.39 11.58
N GLU A 223 21.36 3.15 11.10
CA GLU A 223 22.58 3.77 11.65
C GLU A 223 22.61 5.28 11.41
N LEU A 224 22.20 5.72 10.20
CA LEU A 224 22.09 7.14 9.83
C LEU A 224 21.18 7.94 10.76
N VAL A 225 20.09 7.34 11.21
CA VAL A 225 19.12 8.01 12.09
C VAL A 225 19.35 7.71 13.56
N ARG A 226 20.36 6.90 13.90
CA ARG A 226 20.67 6.39 15.25
C ARG A 226 19.51 5.67 15.94
N HIS A 227 18.56 5.18 15.17
CA HIS A 227 17.44 4.45 15.73
C HIS A 227 17.87 3.02 16.05
N LYS A 228 17.95 2.68 17.35
CA LYS A 228 18.23 1.32 17.81
C LYS A 228 16.99 0.47 17.61
N GLY A 229 16.93 -0.23 16.47
CA GLY A 229 15.86 -1.20 16.22
C GLY A 229 15.83 -2.25 17.32
N LYS A 230 14.62 -2.65 17.75
CA LYS A 230 14.40 -3.80 18.63
C LYS A 230 13.90 -4.97 17.78
N GLU A 231 14.50 -6.15 17.99
CA GLU A 231 13.99 -7.37 17.39
C GLU A 231 12.64 -7.73 18.03
N ILE A 232 11.67 -8.07 17.21
CA ILE A 232 10.33 -8.43 17.66
C ILE A 232 10.24 -9.94 17.76
N HIS A 233 9.80 -10.45 18.91
CA HIS A 233 9.58 -11.87 19.16
C HIS A 233 8.13 -12.16 19.58
N SER A 234 7.49 -11.21 20.28
CA SER A 234 6.16 -11.36 20.84
C SER A 234 5.23 -10.24 20.36
N VAL A 235 4.01 -10.61 19.96
CA VAL A 235 3.04 -9.68 19.38
C VAL A 235 1.67 -9.91 19.96
N MET A 236 1.07 -8.88 20.53
CA MET A 236 -0.35 -8.89 20.86
C MET A 236 -1.16 -8.34 19.70
N LEU A 237 -2.21 -9.06 19.29
CA LEU A 237 -3.13 -8.69 18.23
C LEU A 237 -4.54 -8.56 18.78
N ILE A 238 -5.21 -7.44 18.55
CA ILE A 238 -6.63 -7.27 18.86
C ILE A 238 -7.46 -7.24 17.58
N GLY A 239 -8.58 -7.98 17.57
CA GLY A 239 -9.47 -8.12 16.45
C GLY A 239 -9.85 -9.56 16.19
N GLY A 240 -10.78 -9.80 15.28
CA GLY A 240 -11.26 -11.14 14.98
C GLY A 240 -11.83 -11.31 13.57
N ASP A 241 -11.74 -10.27 12.72
CA ASP A 241 -12.21 -10.31 11.34
C ASP A 241 -11.20 -11.04 10.41
N ASP A 242 -11.47 -11.01 9.11
CA ASP A 242 -10.60 -11.65 8.11
C ASP A 242 -9.18 -11.05 8.07
N LEU A 243 -9.00 -9.76 8.42
CA LEU A 243 -7.68 -9.15 8.50
C LEU A 243 -6.90 -9.68 9.69
N ALA A 244 -7.51 -9.70 10.87
CA ALA A 244 -6.90 -10.22 12.09
C ALA A 244 -6.49 -11.69 11.92
N TYR A 245 -7.38 -12.53 11.38
CA TYR A 245 -7.10 -13.92 11.08
C TYR A 245 -5.94 -14.09 10.07
N SER A 246 -6.02 -13.38 8.92
CA SER A 246 -4.96 -13.45 7.90
C SER A 246 -3.61 -13.03 8.45
N THR A 247 -3.59 -12.00 9.31
CA THR A 247 -2.37 -11.47 9.90
C THR A 247 -1.80 -12.43 10.95
N ALA A 248 -2.64 -12.96 11.84
CA ALA A 248 -2.20 -13.94 12.82
C ALA A 248 -1.59 -15.17 12.13
N ARG A 249 -2.26 -15.70 11.11
CA ARG A 249 -1.78 -16.85 10.33
C ARG A 249 -0.47 -16.59 9.57
N GLU A 250 -0.28 -15.37 9.04
CA GLU A 250 0.96 -14.96 8.35
C GLU A 250 2.14 -14.87 9.32
N LEU A 251 1.88 -14.48 10.58
CA LEU A 251 2.91 -14.15 11.56
C LEU A 251 3.20 -15.27 12.58
N GLU A 252 2.27 -16.18 12.84
CA GLU A 252 2.36 -17.15 13.95
C GLU A 252 3.51 -18.16 13.88
N HIS A 253 4.16 -18.30 12.72
CA HIS A 253 5.35 -19.15 12.57
C HIS A 253 6.66 -18.41 12.85
N GLU A 254 6.64 -17.07 12.85
CA GLU A 254 7.81 -16.24 13.06
C GLU A 254 7.79 -15.55 14.43
N TYR A 255 6.59 -15.31 14.99
CA TYR A 255 6.37 -14.55 16.23
C TYR A 255 5.44 -15.29 17.19
N GLY A 256 5.65 -15.11 18.50
CA GLY A 256 4.68 -15.51 19.52
C GLY A 256 3.46 -14.59 19.47
N ILE A 257 2.32 -15.08 19.00
CA ILE A 257 1.09 -14.30 18.82
C ILE A 257 0.13 -14.53 19.98
N THR A 258 -0.30 -13.45 20.63
CA THR A 258 -1.45 -13.43 21.55
C THR A 258 -2.59 -12.64 20.90
N LEU A 259 -3.68 -13.31 20.54
CA LEU A 259 -4.83 -12.69 19.88
C LEU A 259 -6.00 -12.53 20.88
N VAL A 260 -6.47 -11.29 21.06
CA VAL A 260 -7.57 -10.96 21.98
C VAL A 260 -8.81 -10.56 21.19
N HIS A 261 -9.94 -11.20 21.47
CA HIS A 261 -11.23 -10.86 20.84
C HIS A 261 -12.39 -11.00 21.82
N ASN A 262 -13.45 -10.19 21.64
CA ASN A 262 -14.58 -10.09 22.55
C ASN A 262 -15.74 -11.05 22.26
N ASP A 263 -15.75 -11.73 21.12
CA ASP A 263 -16.77 -12.73 20.77
C ASP A 263 -16.23 -14.14 21.02
N LYS A 264 -16.91 -14.89 21.86
CA LYS A 264 -16.49 -16.23 22.30
C LYS A 264 -16.50 -17.25 21.17
N GLU A 265 -17.52 -17.22 20.32
CA GLU A 265 -17.62 -18.17 19.20
C GLU A 265 -16.55 -17.87 18.14
N ARG A 266 -16.27 -16.58 17.94
CA ARG A 266 -15.18 -16.17 17.05
C ARG A 266 -13.81 -16.57 17.60
N CYS A 267 -13.58 -16.44 18.90
CA CYS A 267 -12.35 -16.93 19.55
C CYS A 267 -12.17 -18.44 19.34
N LYS A 268 -13.24 -19.22 19.53
CA LYS A 268 -13.22 -20.66 19.28
C LYS A 268 -12.88 -20.98 17.81
N TRP A 269 -13.53 -20.29 16.87
CA TRP A 269 -13.28 -20.43 15.44
C TRP A 269 -11.82 -20.11 15.06
N LEU A 270 -11.23 -19.08 15.68
CA LEU A 270 -9.83 -18.68 15.48
C LEU A 270 -8.88 -19.73 16.06
N ALA A 271 -9.13 -20.18 17.30
CA ALA A 271 -8.29 -21.18 17.97
C ALA A 271 -8.28 -22.55 17.26
N GLU A 272 -9.34 -22.89 16.53
CA GLU A 272 -9.40 -24.12 15.71
C GLU A 272 -8.59 -24.03 14.41
N ARG A 273 -8.16 -22.82 13.99
CA ARG A 273 -7.56 -22.55 12.67
C ARG A 273 -6.19 -21.90 12.70
N LEU A 274 -5.76 -21.46 13.85
CA LEU A 274 -4.42 -20.95 14.10
C LEU A 274 -3.62 -22.03 14.83
N ASP A 275 -2.42 -22.30 14.35
CA ASP A 275 -1.61 -23.42 14.83
C ASP A 275 -0.77 -23.05 16.05
N ASN A 276 -0.25 -21.81 16.12
CA ASN A 276 0.71 -21.38 17.15
C ASN A 276 0.28 -20.10 17.89
N ALA A 277 -0.91 -19.55 17.61
CA ALA A 277 -1.39 -18.34 18.26
C ALA A 277 -2.20 -18.66 19.54
N LEU A 278 -1.93 -17.97 20.63
CA LEU A 278 -2.75 -17.98 21.84
C LEU A 278 -3.98 -17.08 21.60
N VAL A 279 -5.18 -17.66 21.63
CA VAL A 279 -6.42 -16.91 21.47
C VAL A 279 -7.11 -16.69 22.81
N ILE A 280 -7.37 -15.45 23.16
CA ILE A 280 -7.96 -15.03 24.43
C ILE A 280 -9.33 -14.40 24.17
N HIS A 281 -10.33 -14.88 24.90
CA HIS A 281 -11.66 -14.26 24.94
C HIS A 281 -11.69 -13.15 26.00
N GLY A 282 -11.79 -11.89 25.57
CA GLY A 282 -11.83 -10.74 26.45
C GLY A 282 -12.15 -9.43 25.73
N ASP A 283 -12.53 -8.42 26.48
CA ASP A 283 -12.77 -7.10 25.93
C ASP A 283 -11.43 -6.37 25.67
N TYR A 284 -11.02 -6.34 24.42
CA TYR A 284 -9.78 -5.68 23.98
C TYR A 284 -9.77 -4.15 24.16
N LYS A 285 -10.89 -3.53 24.56
CA LYS A 285 -10.95 -2.11 24.96
C LYS A 285 -10.53 -1.90 26.40
N ASN A 286 -10.56 -2.97 27.21
CA ASN A 286 -10.12 -2.93 28.59
C ASN A 286 -8.60 -3.09 28.68
N ILE A 287 -7.89 -1.98 28.88
CA ILE A 287 -6.43 -1.98 28.95
C ILE A 287 -5.89 -2.83 30.12
N ASN A 288 -6.61 -2.91 31.26
CA ASN A 288 -6.18 -3.71 32.39
C ASN A 288 -6.16 -5.20 32.03
N LEU A 289 -7.17 -5.67 31.26
CA LEU A 289 -7.15 -7.04 30.74
C LEU A 289 -5.95 -7.27 29.82
N LEU A 290 -5.63 -6.33 28.93
CA LEU A 290 -4.46 -6.48 28.04
C LEU A 290 -3.16 -6.53 28.84
N ILE A 291 -3.05 -5.76 29.93
CA ILE A 291 -1.89 -5.79 30.83
C ILE A 291 -1.81 -7.15 31.55
N GLU A 292 -2.91 -7.65 32.09
CA GLU A 292 -2.99 -8.99 32.73
C GLU A 292 -2.56 -10.09 31.77
N GLU A 293 -2.88 -9.95 30.47
CA GLU A 293 -2.51 -10.88 29.41
C GLU A 293 -1.13 -10.58 28.79
N GLY A 294 -0.32 -9.73 29.46
CA GLY A 294 1.11 -9.55 29.19
C GLY A 294 1.46 -8.43 28.22
N LEU A 295 0.58 -7.44 27.98
CA LEU A 295 0.84 -6.32 27.06
C LEU A 295 2.20 -5.66 27.27
N GLU A 296 2.61 -5.43 28.54
CA GLU A 296 3.87 -4.75 28.87
C GLU A 296 5.14 -5.55 28.51
N THR A 297 4.98 -6.84 28.24
CA THR A 297 6.07 -7.72 27.80
C THR A 297 6.10 -7.95 26.29
N MET A 298 5.12 -7.42 25.57
CA MET A 298 5.05 -7.56 24.12
C MET A 298 5.98 -6.58 23.41
N ASP A 299 6.60 -7.04 22.33
CA ASP A 299 7.42 -6.20 21.46
C ASP A 299 6.57 -5.46 20.44
N GLY A 300 5.49 -6.08 19.97
CA GLY A 300 4.58 -5.54 18.98
C GLY A 300 3.10 -5.55 19.43
N PHE A 301 2.34 -4.57 18.93
CA PHE A 301 0.89 -4.50 19.12
C PHE A 301 0.19 -4.19 17.80
N LEU A 302 -0.74 -5.06 17.39
CA LEU A 302 -1.49 -4.95 16.15
C LEU A 302 -2.98 -4.75 16.47
N ALA A 303 -3.48 -3.54 16.24
CA ALA A 303 -4.90 -3.20 16.42
C ALA A 303 -5.63 -3.33 15.09
N LEU A 304 -6.34 -4.46 14.89
CA LEU A 304 -6.95 -4.86 13.63
C LEU A 304 -8.46 -5.09 13.77
N THR A 305 -9.13 -4.28 14.58
CA THR A 305 -10.60 -4.31 14.71
C THR A 305 -11.26 -3.53 13.57
N ASN A 306 -12.60 -3.56 13.52
CA ASN A 306 -13.39 -2.78 12.54
C ASN A 306 -13.64 -1.31 12.97
N SER A 307 -13.05 -0.83 14.07
CA SER A 307 -13.16 0.57 14.52
C SER A 307 -11.80 1.24 14.49
N SER A 308 -11.64 2.20 13.59
CA SER A 308 -10.41 3.00 13.47
C SER A 308 -10.04 3.70 14.78
N GLU A 309 -11.05 4.25 15.49
CA GLU A 309 -10.87 4.94 16.75
C GLU A 309 -10.35 4.00 17.83
N THR A 310 -10.96 2.81 17.96
CA THR A 310 -10.52 1.78 18.90
C THR A 310 -9.07 1.37 18.58
N ASN A 311 -8.76 1.16 17.31
CA ASN A 311 -7.43 0.73 16.89
C ASN A 311 -6.36 1.78 17.21
N ILE A 312 -6.65 3.06 16.97
CA ILE A 312 -5.73 4.17 17.29
C ILE A 312 -5.54 4.27 18.81
N ILE A 313 -6.64 4.33 19.57
CA ILE A 313 -6.58 4.55 21.03
C ILE A 313 -5.86 3.39 21.73
N THR A 314 -6.17 2.14 21.37
CA THR A 314 -5.50 0.98 21.98
C THR A 314 -4.03 0.89 21.58
N SER A 315 -3.66 1.26 20.35
CA SER A 315 -2.26 1.32 19.92
C SER A 315 -1.47 2.38 20.69
N LEU A 316 -2.06 3.58 20.91
CA LEU A 316 -1.43 4.62 21.74
C LEU A 316 -1.28 4.16 23.18
N SER A 317 -2.28 3.49 23.72
CA SER A 317 -2.22 2.92 25.07
C SER A 317 -1.10 1.86 25.17
N ALA A 318 -1.00 0.96 24.21
CA ALA A 318 0.07 -0.03 24.15
C ALA A 318 1.46 0.64 24.07
N LYS A 319 1.59 1.71 23.28
CA LYS A 319 2.82 2.48 23.18
C LYS A 319 3.22 3.10 24.52
N ASN A 320 2.26 3.66 25.27
CA ASN A 320 2.48 4.23 26.60
C ASN A 320 2.88 3.17 27.64
N HIS A 321 2.49 1.90 27.42
CA HIS A 321 2.92 0.75 28.25
C HIS A 321 4.21 0.09 27.76
N GLY A 322 4.97 0.75 26.87
CA GLY A 322 6.32 0.33 26.49
C GLY A 322 6.41 -0.61 25.30
N VAL A 323 5.31 -0.90 24.62
CA VAL A 323 5.33 -1.68 23.37
C VAL A 323 6.14 -0.92 22.32
N TYR A 324 7.12 -1.59 21.74
CA TYR A 324 8.08 -0.99 20.83
C TYR A 324 7.44 -0.63 19.47
N LYS A 325 6.70 -1.57 18.84
CA LYS A 325 6.09 -1.39 17.53
C LYS A 325 4.57 -1.50 17.62
N THR A 326 3.88 -0.47 17.11
CA THR A 326 2.41 -0.45 17.04
C THR A 326 1.93 -0.27 15.60
N ILE A 327 0.95 -1.07 15.19
CA ILE A 327 0.29 -0.95 13.88
C ILE A 327 -1.22 -0.93 14.08
N ALA A 328 -1.89 0.09 13.54
CA ALA A 328 -3.34 0.22 13.62
C ALA A 328 -4.00 0.19 12.25
N HIS A 329 -5.07 -0.59 12.11
CA HIS A 329 -5.93 -0.55 10.94
C HIS A 329 -6.89 0.64 11.01
N VAL A 330 -6.96 1.41 9.91
CA VAL A 330 -7.87 2.54 9.75
C VAL A 330 -8.62 2.45 8.42
N ASP A 331 -9.89 2.82 8.42
CA ASP A 331 -10.74 2.76 7.23
C ASP A 331 -10.81 4.09 6.47
N THR A 332 -10.62 5.22 7.17
CA THR A 332 -10.73 6.57 6.61
C THR A 332 -9.37 7.17 6.27
N ARG A 333 -9.29 7.92 5.18
CA ARG A 333 -8.05 8.59 4.75
C ARG A 333 -7.63 9.71 5.69
N GLU A 334 -8.60 10.36 6.32
CA GLU A 334 -8.37 11.46 7.24
C GLU A 334 -7.46 11.05 8.40
N TYR A 335 -7.63 9.82 8.92
CA TYR A 335 -6.74 9.30 9.97
C TYR A 335 -5.32 9.03 9.47
N ILE A 336 -5.15 8.68 8.19
CA ILE A 336 -3.83 8.43 7.63
C ILE A 336 -2.98 9.71 7.60
N HIS A 337 -3.59 10.85 7.24
CA HIS A 337 -2.87 12.13 7.18
C HIS A 337 -2.36 12.63 8.54
N ILE A 338 -3.02 12.23 9.63
CA ILE A 338 -2.60 12.61 10.98
C ILE A 338 -1.77 11.53 11.70
N SER A 339 -1.51 10.39 11.04
CA SER A 339 -0.84 9.23 11.63
C SER A 339 0.49 9.57 12.29
N HIS A 340 1.34 10.29 11.56
CA HIS A 340 2.69 10.64 12.02
C HIS A 340 2.69 11.59 13.23
N SER A 341 1.59 12.30 13.49
CA SER A 341 1.44 13.21 14.65
C SER A 341 0.73 12.57 15.84
N ILE A 342 0.03 11.45 15.64
CA ILE A 342 -0.73 10.77 16.70
C ILE A 342 0.19 9.94 17.62
N GLY A 343 1.30 9.40 17.11
CA GLY A 343 2.23 8.58 17.88
C GLY A 343 2.04 7.07 17.72
N VAL A 344 1.20 6.61 16.79
CA VAL A 344 1.16 5.21 16.33
C VAL A 344 2.25 5.02 15.27
N ASP A 345 3.06 3.96 15.36
CA ASP A 345 4.23 3.80 14.47
C ASP A 345 3.85 3.55 13.02
N SER A 346 2.76 2.84 12.76
CA SER A 346 2.27 2.62 11.39
C SER A 346 0.75 2.54 11.35
N LEU A 347 0.14 3.15 10.32
CA LEU A 347 -1.27 2.95 10.01
C LEU A 347 -1.40 2.16 8.71
N ILE A 348 -2.37 1.25 8.67
CA ILE A 348 -2.66 0.45 7.49
C ILE A 348 -4.12 0.59 7.06
N ASN A 349 -4.36 0.67 5.75
CA ASN A 349 -5.71 0.79 5.19
C ASN A 349 -5.93 -0.27 4.11
N LYS A 350 -6.90 -1.17 4.34
CA LYS A 350 -7.22 -2.29 3.41
C LYS A 350 -7.59 -1.80 2.01
N LYS A 351 -8.32 -0.70 1.92
CA LYS A 351 -8.81 -0.16 0.64
C LYS A 351 -7.64 0.37 -0.18
N LEU A 352 -6.74 1.10 0.45
CA LEU A 352 -5.56 1.69 -0.19
C LEU A 352 -4.57 0.62 -0.65
N VAL A 353 -4.31 -0.39 0.19
CA VAL A 353 -3.43 -1.52 -0.19
C VAL A 353 -4.01 -2.28 -1.38
N ALA A 354 -5.31 -2.55 -1.38
CA ALA A 354 -5.97 -3.23 -2.49
C ALA A 354 -5.98 -2.37 -3.77
N ALA A 355 -6.24 -1.07 -3.67
CA ALA A 355 -6.23 -0.15 -4.79
C ALA A 355 -4.84 -0.04 -5.43
N ASN A 356 -3.79 0.08 -4.62
CA ASN A 356 -2.41 0.06 -5.09
C ASN A 356 -2.07 -1.26 -5.81
N HIS A 357 -2.58 -2.38 -5.30
CA HIS A 357 -2.39 -3.68 -5.97
C HIS A 357 -3.10 -3.73 -7.33
N VAL A 358 -4.34 -3.25 -7.43
CA VAL A 358 -5.12 -3.20 -8.67
C VAL A 358 -4.49 -2.26 -9.70
N SER A 359 -3.95 -1.13 -9.29
CA SER A 359 -3.31 -0.16 -10.19
C SER A 359 -2.18 -0.76 -11.03
N ARG A 360 -1.51 -1.82 -10.53
CA ARG A 360 -0.49 -2.57 -11.30
C ARG A 360 -1.05 -3.26 -12.54
N TYR A 361 -2.34 -3.62 -12.55
CA TYR A 361 -2.99 -4.25 -13.72
C TYR A 361 -3.43 -3.25 -14.78
N LEU A 362 -3.51 -1.96 -14.42
CA LEU A 362 -4.00 -0.88 -15.28
C LEU A 362 -2.92 -0.19 -16.08
N THR A 363 -1.68 -0.36 -15.68
CA THR A 363 -0.54 0.27 -16.32
C THR A 363 -0.21 -0.43 -17.63
N LYS A 364 -0.47 0.23 -18.77
CA LYS A 364 -0.13 -0.28 -20.11
C LYS A 364 1.32 0.02 -20.45
N GLY A 365 2.08 -1.02 -20.67
CA GLY A 365 3.27 -1.04 -21.55
C GLY A 365 4.53 -0.28 -21.14
N LYS A 366 4.45 0.75 -20.26
CA LYS A 366 5.60 1.55 -19.86
C LYS A 366 5.66 1.86 -18.37
N VAL A 367 4.55 1.66 -17.67
CA VAL A 367 4.47 1.76 -16.21
C VAL A 367 4.32 0.35 -15.67
N GLU A 368 5.30 -0.14 -14.94
CA GLU A 368 5.32 -1.52 -14.44
C GLU A 368 4.78 -1.63 -13.01
N ALA A 369 4.84 -0.54 -12.24
CA ALA A 369 4.29 -0.51 -10.88
C ALA A 369 3.91 0.92 -10.47
N VAL A 370 2.83 1.03 -9.69
CA VAL A 370 2.46 2.25 -8.97
C VAL A 370 2.31 1.87 -7.50
N SER A 371 2.91 2.63 -6.62
CA SER A 371 2.81 2.43 -5.18
C SER A 371 2.65 3.78 -4.48
N GLY A 372 1.55 3.95 -3.76
CA GLY A 372 1.36 5.10 -2.88
C GLY A 372 1.90 4.80 -1.47
N ILE A 373 2.35 5.82 -0.78
CA ILE A 373 2.73 5.76 0.63
C ILE A 373 1.54 6.23 1.46
N HIS A 374 1.29 5.58 2.59
CA HIS A 374 0.25 6.01 3.51
C HIS A 374 0.55 7.42 4.05
N GLY A 375 -0.42 8.34 3.90
CA GLY A 375 -0.27 9.72 4.38
C GLY A 375 0.59 10.66 3.53
N VAL A 376 1.01 10.23 2.34
CA VAL A 376 1.82 11.02 1.41
C VAL A 376 1.00 11.33 0.15
N GLU A 377 0.92 12.61 -0.21
CA GLU A 377 0.23 13.05 -1.44
C GLU A 377 1.11 12.86 -2.69
N ALA A 378 1.79 11.72 -2.80
CA ALA A 378 2.67 11.42 -3.92
C ALA A 378 2.68 9.93 -4.21
N GLU A 379 3.09 9.56 -5.40
CA GLU A 379 3.13 8.17 -5.87
C GLU A 379 4.52 7.81 -6.38
N PHE A 380 4.90 6.54 -6.18
CA PHE A 380 5.99 5.92 -6.90
C PHE A 380 5.45 5.30 -8.17
N VAL A 381 6.06 5.65 -9.29
CA VAL A 381 5.74 5.09 -10.59
C VAL A 381 7.00 4.49 -11.21
N GLN A 382 6.95 3.21 -11.53
CA GLN A 382 8.03 2.53 -12.24
C GLN A 382 7.80 2.62 -13.75
N TYR A 383 8.63 3.39 -14.44
CA TYR A 383 8.59 3.57 -15.89
C TYR A 383 9.65 2.71 -16.59
N LEU A 384 9.24 2.00 -17.63
CA LEU A 384 10.17 1.36 -18.55
C LEU A 384 10.65 2.38 -19.61
N VAL A 385 11.96 2.60 -19.71
CA VAL A 385 12.56 3.43 -20.76
C VAL A 385 12.57 2.66 -22.08
N SER A 386 11.49 2.82 -22.87
CA SER A 386 11.23 1.99 -24.07
C SER A 386 11.67 2.65 -25.39
N LYS A 387 12.12 3.89 -25.37
CA LYS A 387 12.52 4.64 -26.57
C LYS A 387 13.85 5.36 -26.39
N ASN A 388 14.64 5.38 -27.44
CA ASN A 388 15.82 6.22 -27.52
C ASN A 388 15.39 7.66 -27.85
N ASN A 389 15.14 8.46 -26.85
CA ASN A 389 14.63 9.83 -26.93
C ASN A 389 15.50 10.79 -26.08
N ARG A 390 14.92 11.91 -25.63
CA ARG A 390 15.61 12.87 -24.75
C ARG A 390 16.12 12.26 -23.45
N LEU A 391 15.39 11.26 -22.88
CA LEU A 391 15.74 10.60 -21.61
C LEU A 391 17.06 9.83 -21.69
N THR A 392 17.35 9.21 -22.85
CA THR A 392 18.54 8.39 -23.05
C THR A 392 19.73 9.17 -23.62
N ARG A 393 19.49 10.41 -24.10
CA ARG A 393 20.53 11.24 -24.73
C ARG A 393 21.13 12.31 -23.82
N ARG A 394 20.51 12.55 -22.66
CA ARG A 394 20.91 13.60 -21.71
C ARG A 394 20.94 13.04 -20.30
N ASN A 395 21.78 13.62 -19.46
CA ASN A 395 21.76 13.35 -18.03
C ASN A 395 20.51 13.95 -17.37
N LEU A 396 20.15 13.45 -16.18
CA LEU A 396 18.93 13.86 -15.46
C LEU A 396 18.89 15.37 -15.19
N ARG A 397 20.02 15.99 -14.87
CA ARG A 397 20.15 17.44 -14.63
C ARG A 397 19.70 18.26 -15.83
N SER A 398 19.96 17.78 -17.05
CA SER A 398 19.69 18.47 -18.32
C SER A 398 18.28 18.21 -18.85
N LEU A 399 17.50 17.33 -18.22
CA LEU A 399 16.16 16.92 -18.67
C LEU A 399 15.04 17.88 -18.26
N HIS A 400 15.33 18.90 -17.44
CA HIS A 400 14.32 19.81 -16.87
C HIS A 400 13.19 19.02 -16.20
N PHE A 401 13.55 18.07 -15.34
CA PHE A 401 12.60 17.31 -14.56
C PHE A 401 11.75 18.25 -13.69
N PRO A 402 10.43 18.01 -13.55
CA PRO A 402 9.57 18.87 -12.76
C PRO A 402 10.06 18.93 -11.30
N ASN A 403 9.90 20.09 -10.67
CA ASN A 403 10.29 20.27 -9.26
C ASN A 403 9.52 19.38 -8.30
N SER A 404 8.35 18.94 -8.72
CA SER A 404 7.42 18.04 -8.02
C SER A 404 7.69 16.57 -8.30
N ALA A 405 8.84 16.19 -8.87
CA ALA A 405 9.22 14.80 -9.06
C ALA A 405 10.74 14.59 -8.97
N ILE A 406 11.11 13.34 -8.65
CA ILE A 406 12.50 12.88 -8.60
C ILE A 406 12.61 11.45 -9.15
N VAL A 407 13.67 11.16 -9.93
CA VAL A 407 14.05 9.79 -10.24
C VAL A 407 14.72 9.22 -8.99
N ALA A 408 13.99 8.40 -8.27
CA ALA A 408 14.41 7.88 -6.98
C ALA A 408 15.43 6.74 -7.13
N GLY A 409 15.19 5.83 -8.08
CA GLY A 409 16.06 4.69 -8.34
C GLY A 409 15.97 4.23 -9.80
N VAL A 410 16.96 3.48 -10.25
CA VAL A 410 16.97 2.87 -11.58
C VAL A 410 17.42 1.41 -11.47
N ILE A 411 16.71 0.52 -12.16
CA ILE A 411 17.07 -0.88 -12.28
C ILE A 411 17.42 -1.15 -13.74
N ARG A 412 18.63 -1.65 -13.99
CA ARG A 412 19.20 -1.98 -15.30
C ARG A 412 19.58 -3.46 -15.31
N GLY A 413 18.70 -4.31 -15.80
CA GLY A 413 18.87 -5.76 -15.68
C GLY A 413 18.90 -6.21 -14.21
N GLU A 414 20.06 -6.69 -13.73
CA GLU A 414 20.25 -7.08 -12.34
C GLU A 414 20.89 -5.97 -11.49
N GLU A 415 21.40 -4.93 -12.10
CA GLU A 415 22.06 -3.82 -11.41
C GLU A 415 21.07 -2.77 -10.93
N VAL A 416 21.38 -2.15 -9.80
CA VAL A 416 20.57 -1.13 -9.14
C VAL A 416 21.38 0.13 -8.97
N PHE A 417 20.79 1.29 -9.29
CA PHE A 417 21.44 2.59 -9.19
C PHE A 417 20.57 3.56 -8.40
N ILE A 418 21.19 4.35 -7.55
CA ILE A 418 20.57 5.54 -6.94
C ILE A 418 21.07 6.75 -7.75
N PRO A 419 20.31 7.22 -8.76
CA PRO A 419 20.81 8.14 -9.76
C PRO A 419 21.01 9.55 -9.19
N ASP A 420 22.11 10.19 -9.52
CA ASP A 420 22.34 11.62 -9.30
C ASP A 420 21.96 12.47 -10.53
N GLY A 421 22.26 13.76 -10.50
CA GLY A 421 21.97 14.68 -11.62
C GLY A 421 22.76 14.37 -12.89
N ASP A 422 23.91 13.72 -12.78
CA ASP A 422 24.79 13.39 -13.92
C ASP A 422 24.50 12.00 -14.49
N PHE A 423 23.63 11.23 -13.84
CA PHE A 423 23.18 9.91 -14.32
C PHE A 423 22.42 10.02 -15.64
N GLN A 424 22.70 9.09 -16.56
CA GLN A 424 22.04 8.97 -17.85
C GLN A 424 21.26 7.66 -17.96
N LEU A 425 19.95 7.78 -18.20
CA LEU A 425 19.08 6.63 -18.44
C LEU A 425 19.43 5.94 -19.75
N GLN A 426 19.26 4.62 -19.79
CA GLN A 426 19.47 3.79 -20.97
C GLN A 426 18.17 3.10 -21.39
N LEU A 427 18.16 2.56 -22.60
CA LEU A 427 17.05 1.76 -23.09
C LEU A 427 16.86 0.51 -22.21
N ASN A 428 15.63 0.17 -21.89
CA ASN A 428 15.20 -0.91 -21.00
C ASN A 428 15.50 -0.67 -19.51
N ASP A 429 15.96 0.53 -19.11
CA ASP A 429 16.01 0.88 -17.70
C ASP A 429 14.59 0.93 -17.12
N LYS A 430 14.42 0.43 -15.91
CA LYS A 430 13.24 0.61 -15.09
C LYS A 430 13.51 1.77 -14.12
N ALA A 431 12.96 2.94 -14.45
CA ALA A 431 13.12 4.15 -13.64
C ALA A 431 12.00 4.24 -12.61
N ILE A 432 12.33 4.22 -11.33
CA ILE A 432 11.41 4.45 -10.23
C ILE A 432 11.38 5.95 -9.98
N VAL A 433 10.24 6.57 -10.26
CA VAL A 433 10.02 8.01 -10.12
C VAL A 433 9.06 8.25 -8.98
N PHE A 434 9.44 9.07 -8.03
CA PHE A 434 8.56 9.64 -7.02
C PHE A 434 8.05 10.98 -7.49
N GLY A 435 6.74 11.21 -7.47
CA GLY A 435 6.15 12.44 -7.96
C GLY A 435 4.86 12.81 -7.26
N LEU A 436 4.69 14.11 -7.03
CA LEU A 436 3.44 14.71 -6.61
C LEU A 436 2.42 14.66 -7.76
N PRO A 437 1.11 14.74 -7.51
CA PRO A 437 0.06 14.59 -8.55
C PRO A 437 0.24 15.53 -9.74
N GLU A 438 0.68 16.76 -9.51
CA GLU A 438 0.92 17.75 -10.56
C GLU A 438 2.09 17.41 -11.50
N ALA A 439 3.00 16.52 -11.10
CA ALA A 439 4.08 16.06 -11.96
C ALA A 439 3.65 15.06 -13.03
N LYS A 440 2.55 14.33 -12.78
CA LYS A 440 2.11 13.19 -13.60
C LYS A 440 2.00 13.50 -15.10
N PRO A 441 1.34 14.59 -15.54
CA PRO A 441 1.22 14.90 -16.98
C PRO A 441 2.57 15.13 -17.68
N VAL A 442 3.53 15.71 -16.94
CA VAL A 442 4.88 15.98 -17.47
C VAL A 442 5.68 14.68 -17.56
N LEU A 443 5.59 13.83 -16.53
CA LEU A 443 6.27 12.54 -16.49
C LEU A 443 5.75 11.59 -17.58
N GLU A 444 4.44 11.48 -17.77
CA GLU A 444 3.87 10.71 -18.86
C GLU A 444 4.37 11.17 -20.24
N LYS A 445 4.53 12.47 -20.42
CA LYS A 445 5.06 13.04 -21.67
C LYS A 445 6.55 12.78 -21.87
N LEU A 446 7.32 12.70 -20.78
CA LEU A 446 8.75 12.41 -20.82
C LEU A 446 9.03 10.92 -21.11
N PHE A 447 8.27 10.01 -20.51
CA PHE A 447 8.49 8.56 -20.60
C PHE A 447 7.74 7.91 -21.78
N ASN A 448 6.74 8.57 -22.37
CA ASN A 448 5.99 8.13 -23.55
C ASN A 448 6.61 8.61 -24.86
#